data_875ff2c7ac0843b5dc8230cb598e8907
#
_entry.id   875ff2c7ac0843b5dc8230cb598e8907
#
_cell.length_a   1.000
_cell.length_b   1.000
_cell.length_c   1.000
_cell.angle_alpha   90.00
_cell.angle_beta   90.00
_cell.angle_gamma   90.00
#
_symmetry.space_group_name_H-M   'P 1'
#
loop_
_entity.id
_entity.type
_entity.pdbx_description
1 polymer ?
#
loop_
_entity_poly.entity_id
_entity_poly.type
_entity_poly.pdbx_seq_one_letter_code
_entity_poly.pdbx_strand_id
1 'polypeptide(L)'
;MIAARLTPDVKMLAVASPDYLARHGEPKTPADLHRHLCINWRFPGSGSIYRWQLEKKGKRIELNVAGLLISNHQDVVLEGALQGLGILYAYDDDRVHESIARGRLKRVLADWSPTVPGLFLYYSNRRHPQPALRAFIDCLLDRDTGQGSEENLPSDGSRERKKTGPLARPSRK
;
A
#
# COMPACT_ATOMS: atom_id res chain seq x y z
N MET A 1 -9.28 15.98 -18.61
CA MET A 1 -8.51 15.04 -17.78
C MET A 1 -9.52 14.15 -17.06
N ILE A 2 -9.33 12.84 -17.06
CA ILE A 2 -10.16 11.86 -16.35
C ILE A 2 -9.35 11.34 -15.18
N ALA A 3 -10.02 11.13 -14.03
CA ALA A 3 -9.43 10.52 -12.86
C ALA A 3 -10.10 9.16 -12.64
N ALA A 4 -9.33 8.08 -12.66
CA ALA A 4 -9.78 6.75 -12.23
C ALA A 4 -9.17 6.46 -10.85
N ARG A 5 -10.01 6.03 -9.91
CA ARG A 5 -9.56 5.64 -8.57
C ARG A 5 -8.95 4.24 -8.64
N LEU A 6 -7.73 4.08 -8.15
CA LEU A 6 -7.01 2.81 -8.16
C LEU A 6 -7.08 2.08 -6.82
N THR A 7 -7.11 2.81 -5.70
CA THR A 7 -7.17 2.18 -4.38
C THR A 7 -8.22 2.86 -3.49
N PRO A 8 -8.78 2.16 -2.49
CA PRO A 8 -9.63 2.78 -1.47
C PRO A 8 -8.86 3.84 -0.67
N ASP A 9 -9.59 4.58 0.17
CA ASP A 9 -8.98 5.50 1.13
C ASP A 9 -8.14 4.72 2.15
N VAL A 10 -6.99 5.29 2.50
CA VAL A 10 -6.00 4.65 3.37
C VAL A 10 -5.85 5.44 4.66
N LYS A 11 -5.66 4.76 5.77
CA LYS A 11 -5.33 5.40 7.04
C LYS A 11 -3.85 5.75 7.12
N MET A 12 -3.57 6.87 7.77
CA MET A 12 -2.22 7.20 8.18
C MET A 12 -2.02 6.79 9.63
N LEU A 13 -0.93 6.09 9.91
CA LEU A 13 -0.62 5.57 11.24
C LEU A 13 0.70 6.16 11.75
N ALA A 14 0.72 6.51 13.03
CA ALA A 14 1.97 6.72 13.75
C ALA A 14 2.34 5.39 14.44
N VAL A 15 3.54 4.87 14.14
CA VAL A 15 4.01 3.57 14.64
C VAL A 15 5.44 3.66 15.15
N ALA A 16 5.78 2.85 16.15
CA ALA A 16 7.14 2.73 16.65
C ALA A 16 7.39 1.31 17.16
N SER A 17 8.65 0.90 17.25
CA SER A 17 8.97 -0.39 17.86
C SER A 17 8.72 -0.37 19.37
N PRO A 18 8.35 -1.53 19.98
CA PRO A 18 8.21 -1.64 21.42
C PRO A 18 9.47 -1.20 22.19
N ASP A 19 10.65 -1.52 21.64
CA ASP A 19 11.92 -1.15 22.27
C ASP A 19 12.16 0.36 22.30
N TYR A 20 11.76 1.07 21.23
CA TYR A 20 11.79 2.54 21.24
C TYR A 20 10.87 3.10 22.31
N LEU A 21 9.63 2.59 22.37
CA LEU A 21 8.63 3.06 23.33
C LEU A 21 9.02 2.75 24.78
N ALA A 22 9.67 1.61 25.01
CA ALA A 22 10.18 1.27 26.35
C ALA A 22 11.24 2.26 26.83
N ARG A 23 12.09 2.78 25.94
CA ARG A 23 13.17 3.71 26.28
C ARG A 23 12.70 5.18 26.37
N HIS A 24 11.74 5.57 25.53
CA HIS A 24 11.35 6.98 25.36
C HIS A 24 9.94 7.30 25.85
N GLY A 25 9.17 6.29 26.24
CA GLY A 25 7.77 6.44 26.56
C GLY A 25 6.86 6.45 25.33
N GLU A 26 5.56 6.40 25.56
CA GLU A 26 4.55 6.44 24.49
C GLU A 26 3.92 7.84 24.43
N PRO A 27 3.91 8.51 23.24
CA PRO A 27 3.28 9.81 23.10
C PRO A 27 1.77 9.68 23.27
N LYS A 28 1.16 10.52 24.08
CA LYS A 28 -0.29 10.56 24.36
C LYS A 28 -1.01 11.62 23.54
N THR A 29 -0.30 12.66 23.17
CA THR A 29 -0.82 13.78 22.39
C THR A 29 0.11 14.10 21.21
N PRO A 30 -0.39 14.75 20.15
CA PRO A 30 0.46 15.21 19.06
C PRO A 30 1.62 16.12 19.49
N ALA A 31 1.42 16.91 20.55
CA ALA A 31 2.46 17.79 21.09
C ALA A 31 3.66 17.01 21.66
N ASP A 32 3.44 15.80 22.14
CA ASP A 32 4.51 14.95 22.69
C ASP A 32 5.51 14.53 21.62
N LEU A 33 5.11 14.51 20.33
CA LEU A 33 6.00 14.19 19.21
C LEU A 33 7.21 15.11 19.12
N HIS A 34 7.13 16.33 19.64
CA HIS A 34 8.29 17.24 19.71
C HIS A 34 9.40 16.78 20.67
N ARG A 35 9.08 15.82 21.56
CA ARG A 35 10.05 15.21 22.49
C ARG A 35 10.55 13.85 22.00
N HIS A 36 10.02 13.38 20.87
CA HIS A 36 10.40 12.10 20.28
C HIS A 36 11.23 12.30 19.03
N LEU A 37 12.05 11.29 18.74
CA LEU A 37 12.72 11.17 17.45
C LEU A 37 11.70 10.64 16.45
N CYS A 38 11.52 11.33 15.32
CA CYS A 38 10.61 10.96 14.28
C CYS A 38 11.35 10.58 13.01
N ILE A 39 10.75 9.70 12.23
CA ILE A 39 11.27 9.27 10.93
C ILE A 39 10.47 9.97 9.86
N ASN A 40 11.13 10.78 9.04
CA ASN A 40 10.47 11.68 8.12
C ASN A 40 10.58 11.22 6.67
N TRP A 41 9.51 11.43 5.92
CA TRP A 41 9.45 11.22 4.49
C TRP A 41 9.86 12.48 3.74
N ARG A 42 10.69 12.31 2.70
CA ARG A 42 11.08 13.38 1.77
C ARG A 42 10.43 13.14 0.41
N PHE A 43 9.76 14.14 -0.13
CA PHE A 43 9.21 14.06 -1.48
C PHE A 43 10.32 14.07 -2.53
N PRO A 44 10.36 13.08 -3.45
CA PRO A 44 11.43 12.96 -4.45
C PRO A 44 11.55 14.18 -5.37
N GLY A 45 10.43 14.78 -5.78
CA GLY A 45 10.42 15.89 -6.73
C GLY A 45 10.80 17.23 -6.13
N SER A 46 10.18 17.61 -5.00
CA SER A 46 10.38 18.91 -4.36
C SER A 46 11.51 18.93 -3.33
N GLY A 47 11.96 17.75 -2.86
CA GLY A 47 12.88 17.64 -1.74
C GLY A 47 12.31 18.07 -0.38
N SER A 48 11.05 18.51 -0.33
CA SER A 48 10.39 18.93 0.91
C SER A 48 10.11 17.74 1.83
N ILE A 49 10.14 18.01 3.14
CA ILE A 49 9.78 17.01 4.15
C ILE A 49 8.27 17.00 4.33
N TYR A 50 7.69 15.81 4.38
CA TYR A 50 6.27 15.63 4.63
C TYR A 50 5.91 16.12 6.04
N ARG A 51 4.96 17.05 6.13
CA ARG A 51 4.41 17.48 7.42
C ARG A 51 3.34 16.52 7.87
N TRP A 52 3.42 16.06 9.10
CA TRP A 52 2.47 15.10 9.63
C TRP A 52 1.11 15.72 9.82
N GLN A 53 0.11 15.16 9.17
CA GLN A 53 -1.28 15.60 9.27
C GLN A 53 -2.02 14.63 10.19
N LEU A 54 -2.38 15.08 11.37
CA LEU A 54 -3.10 14.31 12.36
C LEU A 54 -4.52 14.86 12.49
N GLU A 55 -5.49 13.97 12.69
CA GLU A 55 -6.89 14.36 12.82
C GLU A 55 -7.57 13.59 13.94
N LYS A 56 -8.30 14.29 14.80
CA LYS A 56 -9.16 13.71 15.84
C LYS A 56 -10.47 14.47 15.90
N LYS A 57 -11.62 13.78 15.73
CA LYS A 57 -12.97 14.36 15.80
C LYS A 57 -13.12 15.62 14.92
N GLY A 58 -12.62 15.57 13.69
CA GLY A 58 -12.68 16.70 12.76
C GLY A 58 -11.66 17.82 13.00
N LYS A 59 -10.90 17.77 14.09
CA LYS A 59 -9.82 18.72 14.35
C LYS A 59 -8.54 18.23 13.67
N ARG A 60 -8.10 18.94 12.64
CA ARG A 60 -6.84 18.67 11.93
C ARG A 60 -5.70 19.48 12.52
N ILE A 61 -4.57 18.84 12.64
CA ILE A 61 -3.32 19.43 13.12
C ILE A 61 -2.21 19.05 12.14
N GLU A 62 -1.43 20.03 11.73
CA GLU A 62 -0.23 19.83 10.91
C GLU A 62 0.99 20.06 11.79
N LEU A 63 1.90 19.11 11.80
CA LEU A 63 3.11 19.16 12.62
C LEU A 63 4.36 19.02 11.76
N ASN A 64 5.34 19.84 12.07
CA ASN A 64 6.71 19.66 11.62
C ASN A 64 7.50 19.01 12.77
N VAL A 65 7.87 17.75 12.61
CA VAL A 65 8.55 16.97 13.65
C VAL A 65 10.02 16.80 13.31
N ALA A 66 10.88 16.88 14.33
CA ALA A 66 12.31 16.63 14.16
C ALA A 66 12.61 15.12 14.17
N GLY A 67 13.66 14.72 13.47
CA GLY A 67 14.06 13.30 13.44
C GLY A 67 15.46 13.08 12.90
N LEU A 68 16.01 11.92 13.21
CA LEU A 68 17.36 11.52 12.80
C LEU A 68 17.40 10.93 11.40
N LEU A 69 16.27 10.37 10.92
CA LEU A 69 16.18 9.72 9.63
C LEU A 69 15.18 10.44 8.74
N ILE A 70 15.66 10.83 7.57
CA ILE A 70 14.84 11.40 6.49
C ILE A 70 15.16 10.64 5.22
N SER A 71 14.16 10.01 4.61
CA SER A 71 14.35 9.25 3.37
C SER A 71 13.13 9.38 2.45
N ASN A 72 13.37 9.19 1.17
CA ASN A 72 12.34 9.02 0.13
C ASN A 72 12.15 7.54 -0.27
N HIS A 73 12.71 6.62 0.51
CA HIS A 73 12.60 5.19 0.27
C HIS A 73 11.82 4.53 1.40
N GLN A 74 10.71 3.89 1.05
CA GLN A 74 9.77 3.33 2.03
C GLN A 74 10.39 2.24 2.90
N ASP A 75 11.23 1.38 2.31
CA ASP A 75 11.91 0.31 3.06
C ASP A 75 12.85 0.87 4.12
N VAL A 76 13.55 1.95 3.80
CA VAL A 76 14.51 2.59 4.72
C VAL A 76 13.80 3.19 5.92
N VAL A 77 12.67 3.89 5.72
CA VAL A 77 11.93 4.49 6.83
C VAL A 77 11.24 3.44 7.70
N LEU A 78 10.70 2.39 7.07
CA LEU A 78 10.09 1.28 7.79
C LEU A 78 11.11 0.50 8.61
N GLU A 79 12.25 0.14 8.02
CA GLU A 79 13.33 -0.54 8.72
C GLU A 79 13.86 0.31 9.88
N GLY A 80 14.02 1.63 9.67
CA GLY A 80 14.38 2.55 10.75
C GLY A 80 13.43 2.48 11.95
N ALA A 81 12.13 2.39 11.72
CA ALA A 81 11.15 2.25 12.79
C ALA A 81 11.26 0.88 13.49
N LEU A 82 11.45 -0.18 12.72
CA LEU A 82 11.62 -1.54 13.23
C LEU A 82 12.89 -1.68 14.09
N GLN A 83 13.95 -0.97 13.74
CA GLN A 83 15.20 -0.92 14.49
C GLN A 83 15.18 0.06 15.67
N GLY A 84 14.03 0.70 15.93
CA GLY A 84 13.85 1.57 17.09
C GLY A 84 14.55 2.92 16.99
N LEU A 85 14.71 3.46 15.77
CA LEU A 85 15.29 4.80 15.56
C LEU A 85 14.30 5.92 15.89
N GLY A 86 12.99 5.64 15.92
CA GLY A 86 11.99 6.67 16.19
C GLY A 86 10.58 6.26 15.83
N ILE A 87 9.68 7.25 15.87
CA ILE A 87 8.28 7.11 15.47
C ILE A 87 8.17 7.37 13.97
N LEU A 88 7.56 6.46 13.24
CA LEU A 88 7.27 6.58 11.81
C LEU A 88 5.80 6.95 11.60
N TYR A 89 5.54 7.86 10.68
CA TYR A 89 4.20 8.15 10.17
C TYR A 89 4.06 7.59 8.76
N ALA A 90 3.26 6.56 8.62
CA ALA A 90 3.16 5.76 7.41
C ALA A 90 1.72 5.47 7.01
N TYR A 91 1.52 5.07 5.76
CA TYR A 91 0.27 4.46 5.30
C TYR A 91 0.04 3.12 6.01
N ASP A 92 -1.22 2.80 6.29
CA ASP A 92 -1.65 1.48 6.76
C ASP A 92 -1.65 0.50 5.57
N ASP A 93 -0.44 0.13 5.14
CA ASP A 93 -0.21 -0.86 4.09
C ASP A 93 0.05 -2.25 4.69
N ASP A 94 0.10 -3.27 3.84
CA ASP A 94 0.27 -4.67 4.26
C ASP A 94 1.54 -4.87 5.11
N ARG A 95 2.62 -4.17 4.82
CA ARG A 95 3.91 -4.31 5.51
C ARG A 95 3.88 -3.72 6.91
N VAL A 96 3.28 -2.55 7.05
CA VAL A 96 3.05 -1.92 8.36
C VAL A 96 2.07 -2.76 9.17
N HIS A 97 1.00 -3.21 8.54
CA HIS A 97 -0.01 -4.06 9.17
C HIS A 97 0.60 -5.39 9.68
N GLU A 98 1.37 -6.08 8.84
CA GLU A 98 2.07 -7.31 9.22
C GLU A 98 3.07 -7.08 10.36
N SER A 99 3.80 -5.97 10.33
CA SER A 99 4.76 -5.62 11.40
C SER A 99 4.05 -5.37 12.74
N ILE A 100 2.86 -4.78 12.71
CA ILE A 100 2.01 -4.60 13.90
C ILE A 100 1.49 -5.96 14.39
N ALA A 101 0.97 -6.79 13.49
CA ALA A 101 0.44 -8.11 13.81
C ALA A 101 1.50 -9.03 14.45
N ARG A 102 2.74 -8.92 14.00
CA ARG A 102 3.90 -9.63 14.56
C ARG A 102 4.47 -9.02 15.85
N GLY A 103 3.88 -7.92 16.34
CA GLY A 103 4.36 -7.22 17.53
C GLY A 103 5.68 -6.47 17.36
N ARG A 104 6.19 -6.32 16.13
CA ARG A 104 7.43 -5.59 15.83
C ARG A 104 7.21 -4.06 15.84
N LEU A 105 6.01 -3.62 15.55
CA LEU A 105 5.57 -2.23 15.66
C LEU A 105 4.32 -2.14 16.54
N LYS A 106 4.18 -1.01 17.23
CA LYS A 106 3.00 -0.64 18.00
C LYS A 106 2.45 0.68 17.47
N ARG A 107 1.14 0.77 17.33
CA ARG A 107 0.46 2.03 16.98
C ARG A 107 0.49 2.96 18.18
N VAL A 108 0.83 4.21 17.92
CA VAL A 108 0.74 5.32 18.88
C VAL A 108 -0.21 6.37 18.32
N LEU A 109 -0.81 7.19 19.18
CA LEU A 109 -1.77 8.23 18.80
C LEU A 109 -2.90 7.70 17.89
N ALA A 110 -3.42 6.50 18.18
CA ALA A 110 -4.41 5.83 17.33
C ALA A 110 -5.67 6.67 17.05
N ASP A 111 -6.09 7.49 18.03
CA ASP A 111 -7.23 8.41 17.88
C ASP A 111 -6.97 9.59 16.94
N TRP A 112 -5.72 9.79 16.52
CA TRP A 112 -5.27 10.88 15.67
C TRP A 112 -4.93 10.44 14.25
N SER A 113 -5.32 9.24 13.87
CA SER A 113 -5.06 8.66 12.56
C SER A 113 -6.08 9.15 11.53
N PRO A 114 -5.72 10.05 10.59
CA PRO A 114 -6.64 10.48 9.54
C PRO A 114 -6.79 9.41 8.47
N THR A 115 -7.90 9.48 7.76
CA THR A 115 -8.08 8.78 6.49
C THR A 115 -7.72 9.75 5.36
N VAL A 116 -6.86 9.32 4.45
CA VAL A 116 -6.44 10.09 3.28
C VAL A 116 -6.94 9.41 2.01
N PRO A 117 -7.20 10.17 0.93
CA PRO A 117 -7.60 9.60 -0.34
C PRO A 117 -6.57 8.57 -0.84
N GLY A 118 -7.06 7.48 -1.41
CA GLY A 118 -6.22 6.49 -2.08
C GLY A 118 -5.57 7.04 -3.34
N LEU A 119 -5.00 6.15 -4.14
CA LEU A 119 -4.33 6.51 -5.38
C LEU A 119 -5.33 6.73 -6.50
N PHE A 120 -5.04 7.70 -7.36
CA PHE A 120 -5.79 8.01 -8.56
C PHE A 120 -4.88 8.02 -9.78
N LEU A 121 -5.35 7.42 -10.86
CA LEU A 121 -4.72 7.53 -12.16
C LEU A 121 -5.34 8.70 -12.93
N TYR A 122 -4.53 9.67 -13.34
CA TYR A 122 -4.95 10.78 -14.17
C TYR A 122 -4.50 10.58 -15.61
N TYR A 123 -5.44 10.65 -16.56
CA TYR A 123 -5.12 10.53 -17.98
C TYR A 123 -5.93 11.50 -18.83
N SER A 124 -5.43 11.79 -20.04
CA SER A 124 -6.08 12.73 -20.93
C SER A 124 -7.37 12.17 -21.50
N ASN A 125 -8.46 12.97 -21.47
CA ASN A 125 -9.70 12.63 -22.13
C ASN A 125 -9.56 12.89 -23.64
N ARG A 126 -8.94 11.97 -24.38
CA ARG A 126 -9.03 11.94 -25.85
C ARG A 126 -10.28 11.15 -26.20
N ARG A 127 -11.04 11.63 -27.22
CA ARG A 127 -12.29 11.01 -27.68
C ARG A 127 -12.17 9.49 -27.96
N HIS A 128 -10.94 9.01 -28.24
CA HIS A 128 -10.60 7.60 -28.37
C HIS A 128 -9.30 7.34 -27.61
N PRO A 129 -9.36 6.87 -26.36
CA PRO A 129 -8.16 6.40 -25.69
C PRO A 129 -7.55 5.25 -26.49
N GLN A 130 -6.22 5.28 -26.63
CA GLN A 130 -5.52 4.19 -27.34
C GLN A 130 -5.88 2.84 -26.69
N PRO A 131 -6.11 1.77 -27.48
CA PRO A 131 -6.49 0.45 -26.95
C PRO A 131 -5.54 -0.05 -25.86
N ALA A 132 -4.24 0.20 -26.00
CA ALA A 132 -3.22 -0.14 -25.02
C ALA A 132 -3.42 0.58 -23.67
N LEU A 133 -3.78 1.88 -23.68
CA LEU A 133 -4.06 2.61 -22.45
C LEU A 133 -5.32 2.07 -21.76
N ARG A 134 -6.34 1.69 -22.53
CA ARG A 134 -7.56 1.10 -21.99
C ARG A 134 -7.29 -0.24 -21.34
N ALA A 135 -6.58 -1.14 -22.04
CA ALA A 135 -6.18 -2.44 -21.49
C ALA A 135 -5.32 -2.30 -20.22
N PHE A 136 -4.44 -1.30 -20.18
CA PHE A 136 -3.63 -1.00 -18.99
C PHE A 136 -4.50 -0.54 -17.81
N ILE A 137 -5.46 0.36 -18.05
CA ILE A 137 -6.38 0.84 -17.01
C ILE A 137 -7.23 -0.32 -16.49
N ASP A 138 -7.80 -1.13 -17.40
CA ASP A 138 -8.62 -2.30 -17.06
C ASP A 138 -7.80 -3.29 -16.21
N CYS A 139 -6.56 -3.56 -16.60
CA CYS A 139 -5.64 -4.43 -15.84
C CYS A 139 -5.31 -3.88 -14.43
N LEU A 140 -5.19 -2.56 -14.27
CA LEU A 140 -4.96 -1.95 -12.95
C LEU A 140 -6.20 -2.02 -12.07
N LEU A 141 -7.39 -1.83 -12.65
CA LEU A 141 -8.65 -1.88 -11.91
C LEU A 141 -9.04 -3.32 -11.56
N ASP A 142 -8.78 -4.30 -12.44
CA ASP A 142 -9.05 -5.72 -12.17
C ASP A 142 -8.16 -6.31 -11.07
N ARG A 143 -6.95 -5.77 -10.88
CA ARG A 143 -6.07 -6.21 -9.77
C ARG A 143 -6.62 -5.85 -8.40
N ASP A 144 -7.44 -4.81 -8.30
CA ASP A 144 -8.04 -4.40 -7.02
C ASP A 144 -9.31 -5.22 -6.68
N THR A 145 -9.92 -5.92 -7.67
CA THR A 145 -11.04 -6.84 -7.45
C THR A 145 -10.60 -8.27 -7.14
N GLY A 146 -9.30 -8.59 -7.25
CA GLY A 146 -8.75 -9.94 -7.16
C GLY A 146 -8.42 -10.48 -5.77
N GLN A 147 -8.79 -9.82 -4.68
CA GLN A 147 -8.73 -10.41 -3.33
C GLN A 147 -10.11 -10.89 -2.87
N GLY A 148 -10.67 -11.85 -3.59
CA GLY A 148 -11.91 -12.46 -3.13
C GLY A 148 -12.60 -13.32 -4.17
N SER A 149 -11.96 -14.37 -4.70
CA SER A 149 -12.63 -15.50 -5.31
C SER A 149 -11.62 -16.59 -5.69
N GLU A 150 -11.02 -17.25 -4.71
CA GLU A 150 -10.68 -18.65 -4.88
C GLU A 150 -11.97 -19.44 -4.67
N GLU A 151 -12.69 -19.71 -5.76
CA GLU A 151 -13.60 -20.86 -5.83
C GLU A 151 -13.97 -21.15 -7.27
N ASN A 152 -13.82 -22.43 -7.62
CA ASN A 152 -14.28 -23.14 -8.80
C ASN A 152 -13.39 -23.17 -10.04
N LEU A 153 -12.36 -24.03 -9.97
CA LEU A 153 -11.99 -24.82 -11.14
C LEU A 153 -12.95 -26.02 -11.23
N PRO A 154 -13.67 -26.21 -12.34
CA PRO A 154 -14.39 -27.44 -12.55
C PRO A 154 -13.39 -28.57 -12.83
N SER A 155 -13.51 -29.65 -12.05
CA SER A 155 -12.79 -30.90 -12.23
C SER A 155 -12.98 -31.45 -13.65
N ASP A 156 -11.85 -31.67 -14.32
CA ASP A 156 -11.71 -32.25 -15.63
C ASP A 156 -12.37 -33.63 -15.68
N GLY A 157 -13.51 -33.68 -16.39
CA GLY A 157 -14.18 -34.90 -16.77
C GLY A 157 -13.43 -35.58 -17.92
N SER A 158 -12.90 -36.73 -17.63
CA SER A 158 -12.39 -37.75 -18.51
C SER A 158 -12.92 -37.70 -19.97
N ARG A 159 -12.03 -37.40 -20.93
CA ARG A 159 -12.25 -37.63 -22.34
C ARG A 159 -11.76 -39.02 -22.74
N GLU A 160 -12.73 -39.90 -22.95
CA GLU A 160 -12.59 -41.19 -23.62
C GLU A 160 -11.89 -41.01 -24.99
N ARG A 161 -10.80 -41.73 -25.20
CA ARG A 161 -10.15 -41.88 -26.49
C ARG A 161 -10.91 -42.85 -27.35
N LYS A 162 -11.66 -42.36 -28.34
CA LYS A 162 -12.14 -43.18 -29.44
C LYS A 162 -10.96 -43.56 -30.35
N LYS A 163 -10.71 -44.88 -30.41
CA LYS A 163 -9.82 -45.50 -31.39
C LYS A 163 -10.43 -45.35 -32.79
N THR A 164 -9.76 -44.68 -33.71
CA THR A 164 -10.02 -44.77 -35.14
C THR A 164 -8.92 -45.59 -35.77
N GLY A 165 -9.31 -46.65 -36.48
CA GLY A 165 -8.46 -47.60 -37.18
C GLY A 165 -7.80 -47.00 -38.44
N PRO A 166 -6.89 -47.78 -39.12
CA PRO A 166 -5.98 -47.26 -40.10
C PRO A 166 -6.62 -47.07 -41.49
N LEU A 167 -6.40 -45.91 -42.10
CA LEU A 167 -6.75 -45.59 -43.49
C LEU A 167 -5.75 -46.20 -44.46
N ALA A 168 -6.29 -46.98 -45.42
CA ALA A 168 -5.58 -47.60 -46.53
C ALA A 168 -4.98 -46.56 -47.51
N ARG A 169 -3.79 -46.87 -48.00
CA ARG A 169 -3.11 -46.16 -49.08
C ARG A 169 -3.79 -46.41 -50.44
N PRO A 170 -3.94 -45.42 -51.31
CA PRO A 170 -4.22 -45.67 -52.74
C PRO A 170 -2.93 -45.90 -53.51
N SER A 171 -2.93 -46.97 -54.32
CA SER A 171 -1.89 -47.32 -55.30
C SER A 171 -1.94 -46.41 -56.52
N ARG A 172 -0.75 -46.08 -56.98
CA ARG A 172 -0.51 -45.41 -58.28
C ARG A 172 -0.83 -46.36 -59.45
N LYS A 173 -1.47 -45.80 -60.45
CA LYS A 173 -1.21 -45.99 -61.85
C LYS A 173 -1.11 -44.64 -62.51
#